data_cf9d6b0d7b9b5345a28c5b12614a12a3
#
_entry.id   cf9d6b0d7b9b5345a28c5b12614a12a3
#
_cell.length_a   1.000
_cell.length_b   1.000
_cell.length_c   1.000
_cell.angle_alpha   90.00
_cell.angle_beta   90.00
_cell.angle_gamma   90.00
#
_symmetry.space_group_name_H-M   'P 1'
#
loop_
_entity.id
_entity.type
_entity.pdbx_description
1 polymer ?
#
loop_
_entity_poly.entity_id
_entity_poly.type
_entity_poly.pdbx_seq_one_letter_code
_entity_poly.pdbx_strand_id
1 'polypeptide(L)'
;MATLYVCPVSAEDSEKSIFSLSSFGTVGIVHSSENKADFTSSIFKPNGTGHTRNWSADVDSLVGAQLTANFSPQLSAVVQVISEQQYDNSYEPSIEWANIKYQFTPDFSMRVGRTVQPAFLFSDSRKVGYTLPWVRPPGEVYSLIPVTNTDGVDLSYRLHFGDLINTVQGNYGRSNPHMPNDMGEILAKGSWGVSNLTEYGALTTRITYLETHLTVESFNPLFDGFREFGEEGNRIADRYDTKDKRMKFVGVGAIYDPGKWFVMGEWGHFNSQAVIGTVSAWYLSGGYRIDEFTPYVTYARSRTDSETSTPGLNTSALPPDLAGAATGLNAVLNSLMAANSSQQTLSVGMRWDFTSSMDAKIQYDHTRLGPRATGPLVNHQPGYEPGGNFSLLSLSVDFVF
;
A
#
# COMPACT_ATOMS: atom_id res chain seq x y z
N MET A 1 -0.80 -15.78 11.43
CA MET A 1 0.16 -14.77 11.89
C MET A 1 1.53 -15.41 11.87
N ALA A 2 2.31 -15.18 10.82
CA ALA A 2 3.70 -15.64 10.85
C ALA A 2 4.45 -14.74 11.83
N THR A 3 4.44 -15.13 13.11
CA THR A 3 5.42 -14.63 14.05
C THR A 3 6.75 -15.10 13.51
N LEU A 4 7.60 -14.19 13.07
CA LEU A 4 9.00 -14.49 12.74
C LEU A 4 9.65 -15.11 13.99
N TYR A 5 9.56 -16.42 14.13
CA TYR A 5 10.42 -17.18 15.02
C TYR A 5 11.76 -17.31 14.32
N VAL A 6 12.62 -16.33 14.53
CA VAL A 6 14.05 -16.52 14.29
C VAL A 6 14.49 -17.60 15.28
N CYS A 7 14.88 -18.78 14.78
CA CYS A 7 15.54 -19.79 15.61
C CYS A 7 16.79 -19.15 16.21
N PRO A 8 16.95 -19.13 17.54
CA PRO A 8 18.19 -18.66 18.13
C PRO A 8 19.28 -19.67 17.76
N VAL A 9 20.33 -19.19 17.16
CA VAL A 9 21.62 -19.89 17.15
C VAL A 9 21.98 -20.15 18.62
N SER A 10 22.19 -21.41 18.97
CA SER A 10 22.56 -21.83 20.31
C SER A 10 23.77 -21.06 20.80
N ALA A 11 23.58 -20.18 21.75
CA ALA A 11 24.63 -19.66 22.61
C ALA A 11 24.31 -20.07 24.04
N GLU A 12 25.32 -20.56 24.70
CA GLU A 12 25.39 -20.90 26.14
C GLU A 12 24.62 -19.87 27.01
N ASP A 13 24.19 -20.30 28.20
CA ASP A 13 23.50 -19.53 29.25
C ASP A 13 24.00 -18.06 29.33
N SER A 14 23.53 -17.21 28.47
CA SER A 14 23.68 -15.77 28.59
C SER A 14 22.39 -15.20 29.15
N GLU A 15 22.48 -14.34 30.16
CA GLU A 15 21.41 -13.48 30.62
C GLU A 15 20.58 -13.05 29.41
N LYS A 16 19.26 -13.31 29.40
CA LYS A 16 18.37 -13.00 28.27
C LYS A 16 18.55 -11.51 27.93
N SER A 17 19.22 -11.24 26.82
CA SER A 17 19.43 -9.86 26.36
C SER A 17 18.08 -9.17 26.29
N ILE A 18 17.99 -8.00 26.90
CA ILE A 18 16.82 -7.13 26.80
C ILE A 18 16.57 -6.76 25.33
N PHE A 19 17.62 -6.69 24.52
CA PHE A 19 17.58 -6.25 23.14
C PHE A 19 17.73 -7.43 22.18
N SER A 20 16.91 -7.45 21.12
CA SER A 20 17.09 -8.28 19.95
C SER A 20 17.09 -7.43 18.69
N LEU A 21 18.01 -7.72 17.78
CA LEU A 21 18.12 -7.08 16.46
C LEU A 21 17.77 -8.09 15.39
N SER A 22 16.93 -7.70 14.46
CA SER A 22 16.64 -8.43 13.24
C SER A 22 16.80 -7.54 12.03
N SER A 23 17.09 -8.12 10.87
CA SER A 23 17.21 -7.40 9.62
C SER A 23 16.50 -8.14 8.49
N PHE A 24 16.08 -7.41 7.48
CA PHE A 24 15.43 -7.96 6.31
C PHE A 24 15.71 -7.06 5.11
N GLY A 25 15.51 -7.60 3.93
CA GLY A 25 15.62 -6.78 2.74
C GLY A 25 15.24 -7.55 1.49
N THR A 26 15.12 -6.78 0.42
CA THR A 26 14.88 -7.21 -0.94
C THR A 26 15.88 -6.50 -1.85
N VAL A 27 16.59 -7.23 -2.67
CA VAL A 27 17.34 -6.70 -3.80
C VAL A 27 16.57 -7.12 -5.05
N GLY A 28 15.93 -6.15 -5.70
CA GLY A 28 15.08 -6.39 -6.87
C GLY A 28 15.56 -5.66 -8.11
N ILE A 29 15.16 -6.18 -9.27
CA ILE A 29 15.31 -5.49 -10.55
C ILE A 29 14.08 -5.75 -11.40
N VAL A 30 13.54 -4.69 -12.02
CA VAL A 30 12.29 -4.71 -12.78
C VAL A 30 12.50 -4.09 -14.16
N HIS A 31 11.91 -4.72 -15.17
CA HIS A 31 11.81 -4.19 -16.54
C HIS A 31 10.35 -3.99 -16.90
N SER A 32 10.05 -2.86 -17.57
CA SER A 32 8.73 -2.54 -18.10
C SER A 32 8.75 -2.52 -19.63
N SER A 33 7.68 -3.00 -20.26
CA SER A 33 7.47 -2.83 -21.70
C SER A 33 6.96 -1.43 -22.06
N GLU A 34 6.50 -0.63 -21.07
CA GLU A 34 6.13 0.79 -21.27
C GLU A 34 7.40 1.63 -21.28
N ASN A 35 7.50 2.57 -22.23
CA ASN A 35 8.67 3.42 -22.40
C ASN A 35 8.37 4.93 -22.40
N LYS A 36 7.10 5.31 -22.27
CA LYS A 36 6.65 6.70 -22.17
C LYS A 36 6.10 7.06 -20.79
N ALA A 37 6.17 6.12 -19.85
CA ALA A 37 5.83 6.32 -18.46
C ALA A 37 6.66 5.37 -17.60
N ASP A 38 6.70 5.59 -16.31
CA ASP A 38 7.39 4.74 -15.36
C ASP A 38 6.39 3.93 -14.53
N PHE A 39 6.63 2.63 -14.40
CA PHE A 39 5.95 1.81 -13.40
C PHE A 39 6.63 2.01 -12.04
N THR A 40 5.81 2.21 -11.00
CA THR A 40 6.24 2.27 -9.59
C THR A 40 5.41 1.33 -8.73
N SER A 41 6.01 0.84 -7.63
CA SER A 41 5.29 0.00 -6.65
C SER A 41 4.45 0.84 -5.65
N SER A 42 4.56 2.16 -5.66
CA SER A 42 3.84 3.08 -4.78
C SER A 42 3.67 4.45 -5.41
N ILE A 43 2.55 5.13 -5.12
CA ILE A 43 2.30 6.53 -5.52
C ILE A 43 3.27 7.53 -4.87
N PHE A 44 4.01 7.10 -3.84
CA PHE A 44 5.00 7.92 -3.14
C PHE A 44 6.39 7.86 -3.80
N LYS A 45 6.56 7.11 -4.89
CA LYS A 45 7.83 7.03 -5.63
C LYS A 45 7.76 7.92 -6.88
N PRO A 46 8.79 8.76 -7.15
CA PRO A 46 8.75 9.74 -8.23
C PRO A 46 8.96 9.13 -9.62
N ASN A 47 9.68 8.03 -9.71
CA ASN A 47 10.00 7.30 -10.94
C ASN A 47 10.30 5.82 -10.65
N GLY A 48 10.45 5.03 -11.70
CA GLY A 48 10.71 3.59 -11.58
C GLY A 48 11.28 2.99 -12.86
N THR A 49 10.61 1.97 -13.39
CA THR A 49 11.02 1.29 -14.62
C THR A 49 10.13 1.67 -15.79
N GLY A 50 10.72 1.97 -16.92
CA GLY A 50 10.04 2.37 -18.17
C GLY A 50 10.80 3.49 -18.87
N HIS A 51 10.27 4.72 -18.80
CA HIS A 51 10.89 5.89 -19.42
C HIS A 51 12.23 6.25 -18.79
N THR A 52 12.28 6.37 -17.46
CA THR A 52 13.49 6.80 -16.73
C THR A 52 14.61 5.76 -16.84
N ARG A 53 14.26 4.48 -16.71
CA ARG A 53 15.20 3.35 -16.78
C ARG A 53 14.51 2.14 -17.37
N ASN A 54 15.14 1.49 -18.36
CA ASN A 54 14.65 0.22 -18.93
C ASN A 54 14.60 -0.90 -17.88
N TRP A 55 15.60 -0.94 -17.00
CA TRP A 55 15.69 -1.80 -15.83
C TRP A 55 15.92 -0.93 -14.61
N SER A 56 15.10 -1.11 -13.58
CA SER A 56 15.20 -0.33 -12.35
C SER A 56 15.30 -1.24 -11.13
N ALA A 57 16.27 -0.99 -10.27
CA ALA A 57 16.35 -1.59 -8.95
C ALA A 57 15.48 -0.84 -7.91
N ASP A 58 15.06 0.40 -8.20
CA ASP A 58 14.38 1.29 -7.25
C ASP A 58 12.97 0.81 -6.91
N VAL A 59 12.33 0.03 -7.80
CA VAL A 59 10.92 -0.37 -7.65
C VAL A 59 10.70 -1.23 -6.41
N ASP A 60 11.54 -2.25 -6.20
CA ASP A 60 11.32 -3.26 -5.16
C ASP A 60 12.44 -3.34 -4.12
N SER A 61 13.64 -2.74 -4.40
CA SER A 61 14.76 -2.84 -3.46
C SER A 61 14.51 -2.04 -2.19
N LEU A 62 14.75 -2.69 -1.08
CA LEU A 62 14.74 -2.08 0.25
C LEU A 62 15.63 -2.86 1.22
N VAL A 63 16.06 -2.22 2.28
CA VAL A 63 16.70 -2.86 3.44
C VAL A 63 16.09 -2.31 4.72
N GLY A 64 15.81 -3.18 5.67
CA GLY A 64 15.24 -2.82 6.96
C GLY A 64 15.98 -3.47 8.12
N ALA A 65 15.95 -2.79 9.26
CA ALA A 65 16.43 -3.29 10.53
C ALA A 65 15.41 -2.99 11.63
N GLN A 66 15.21 -3.93 12.54
CA GLN A 66 14.31 -3.81 13.67
C GLN A 66 15.03 -4.10 14.97
N LEU A 67 15.01 -3.14 15.88
CA LEU A 67 15.41 -3.31 17.26
C LEU A 67 14.19 -3.50 18.14
N THR A 68 14.15 -4.62 18.85
CA THR A 68 13.11 -4.90 19.86
C THR A 68 13.77 -4.90 21.24
N ALA A 69 13.18 -4.16 22.18
CA ALA A 69 13.60 -4.11 23.58
C ALA A 69 12.49 -4.67 24.48
N ASN A 70 12.78 -5.72 25.24
CA ASN A 70 11.86 -6.34 26.20
C ASN A 70 12.29 -5.98 27.62
N PHE A 71 11.70 -4.92 28.18
CA PHE A 71 12.06 -4.40 29.51
C PHE A 71 11.46 -5.26 30.64
N SER A 72 10.28 -5.84 30.40
CA SER A 72 9.60 -6.78 31.29
C SER A 72 8.65 -7.69 30.49
N PRO A 73 8.03 -8.72 31.10
CA PRO A 73 6.98 -9.51 30.43
C PRO A 73 5.80 -8.66 29.92
N GLN A 74 5.57 -7.48 30.50
CA GLN A 74 4.48 -6.58 30.13
C GLN A 74 4.92 -5.43 29.24
N LEU A 75 6.18 -5.00 29.30
CA LEU A 75 6.64 -3.77 28.63
C LEU A 75 7.72 -4.07 27.59
N SER A 76 7.44 -3.73 26.34
CA SER A 76 8.40 -3.82 25.24
C SER A 76 8.33 -2.56 24.36
N ALA A 77 9.40 -2.33 23.60
CA ALA A 77 9.47 -1.28 22.59
C ALA A 77 10.04 -1.86 21.29
N VAL A 78 9.61 -1.30 20.16
CA VAL A 78 10.08 -1.65 18.83
C VAL A 78 10.44 -0.39 18.07
N VAL A 79 11.61 -0.39 17.42
CA VAL A 79 11.99 0.59 16.39
C VAL A 79 12.37 -0.19 15.14
N GLN A 80 11.69 0.09 14.03
CA GLN A 80 12.00 -0.45 12.71
C GLN A 80 12.34 0.71 11.76
N VAL A 81 13.47 0.60 11.10
CA VAL A 81 13.97 1.58 10.12
C VAL A 81 14.10 0.89 8.77
N ILE A 82 13.67 1.56 7.70
CA ILE A 82 13.74 1.06 6.32
C ILE A 82 14.41 2.10 5.43
N SER A 83 15.31 1.66 4.56
CA SER A 83 15.86 2.43 3.44
C SER A 83 15.31 1.85 2.16
N GLU A 84 14.56 2.66 1.41
CA GLU A 84 14.01 2.38 0.08
C GLU A 84 13.93 3.70 -0.70
N GLN A 85 13.67 3.67 -2.01
CA GLN A 85 13.47 4.90 -2.78
C GLN A 85 12.33 5.74 -2.18
N GLN A 86 12.64 6.96 -1.75
CA GLN A 86 11.74 7.95 -1.16
C GLN A 86 11.13 8.86 -2.23
N TYR A 87 10.18 9.71 -1.82
CA TYR A 87 9.47 10.69 -2.65
C TYR A 87 10.40 11.70 -3.35
N ASP A 88 11.55 11.99 -2.79
CA ASP A 88 12.60 12.91 -3.30
C ASP A 88 13.73 12.18 -4.05
N ASN A 89 13.54 10.89 -4.35
CA ASN A 89 14.52 10.03 -5.00
C ASN A 89 15.74 9.69 -4.15
N SER A 90 15.72 9.99 -2.85
CA SER A 90 16.74 9.58 -1.89
C SER A 90 16.51 8.14 -1.41
N TYR A 91 17.49 7.60 -0.70
CA TYR A 91 17.44 6.35 0.03
C TYR A 91 17.68 6.59 1.53
N GLU A 92 17.37 7.77 2.01
CA GLU A 92 17.52 8.10 3.42
C GLU A 92 16.67 7.15 4.28
N PRO A 93 17.25 6.55 5.33
CA PRO A 93 16.51 5.67 6.21
C PRO A 93 15.34 6.39 6.88
N SER A 94 14.16 5.79 6.82
CA SER A 94 12.93 6.29 7.44
C SER A 94 12.44 5.34 8.54
N ILE A 95 11.79 5.89 9.55
CA ILE A 95 11.18 5.09 10.62
C ILE A 95 9.86 4.53 10.11
N GLU A 96 9.79 3.21 9.95
CA GLU A 96 8.55 2.51 9.63
C GLU A 96 7.71 2.26 10.89
N TRP A 97 8.34 1.80 11.98
CA TRP A 97 7.70 1.63 13.27
C TRP A 97 8.55 2.22 14.40
N ALA A 98 7.90 2.85 15.38
CA ALA A 98 8.52 3.30 16.62
C ALA A 98 7.44 3.36 17.70
N ASN A 99 7.30 2.31 18.50
CA ASN A 99 6.23 2.23 19.49
C ASN A 99 6.65 1.49 20.76
N ILE A 100 5.91 1.79 21.81
CA ILE A 100 5.95 1.09 23.10
C ILE A 100 4.69 0.25 23.19
N LYS A 101 4.84 -1.03 23.53
CA LYS A 101 3.76 -1.98 23.79
C LYS A 101 3.67 -2.26 25.27
N TYR A 102 2.45 -2.16 25.82
CA TYR A 102 2.12 -2.63 27.14
C TYR A 102 1.11 -3.78 27.06
N GLN A 103 1.45 -4.91 27.67
CA GLN A 103 0.64 -6.12 27.76
C GLN A 103 -0.07 -6.13 29.10
N PHE A 104 -1.37 -5.76 29.12
CA PHE A 104 -2.18 -5.72 30.36
C PHE A 104 -2.53 -7.12 30.89
N THR A 105 -2.89 -8.01 29.95
CA THR A 105 -3.14 -9.44 30.20
C THR A 105 -2.52 -10.25 29.07
N PRO A 106 -2.42 -11.58 29.14
CA PRO A 106 -1.93 -12.38 28.01
C PRO A 106 -2.66 -12.12 26.70
N ASP A 107 -3.91 -11.65 26.78
CA ASP A 107 -4.78 -11.46 25.62
C ASP A 107 -5.02 -9.99 25.25
N PHE A 108 -4.74 -9.04 26.14
CA PHE A 108 -4.97 -7.61 25.89
C PHE A 108 -3.69 -6.80 25.91
N SER A 109 -3.43 -6.07 24.84
CA SER A 109 -2.28 -5.19 24.73
C SER A 109 -2.63 -3.84 24.06
N MET A 110 -1.80 -2.84 24.36
CA MET A 110 -1.84 -1.51 23.75
C MET A 110 -0.46 -1.15 23.22
N ARG A 111 -0.42 -0.54 22.04
CA ARG A 111 0.77 0.09 21.47
C ARG A 111 0.54 1.59 21.33
N VAL A 112 1.56 2.40 21.63
CA VAL A 112 1.54 3.84 21.48
C VAL A 112 2.78 4.27 20.69
N GLY A 113 2.59 5.09 19.68
CA GLY A 113 3.65 5.58 18.78
C GLY A 113 3.32 5.27 17.32
N ARG A 114 4.35 5.08 16.49
CA ARG A 114 4.21 4.68 15.09
C ARG A 114 4.02 3.17 14.99
N THR A 115 2.83 2.77 14.54
CA THR A 115 2.43 1.37 14.42
C THR A 115 2.02 1.05 12.99
N VAL A 116 1.87 -0.23 12.66
CA VAL A 116 1.34 -0.66 11.37
C VAL A 116 -0.09 -0.17 11.15
N GLN A 117 -0.43 0.16 9.89
CA GLN A 117 -1.82 0.37 9.47
C GLN A 117 -2.45 -0.97 9.09
N PRO A 118 -3.38 -1.54 9.90
CA PRO A 118 -3.85 -2.91 9.77
C PRO A 118 -4.96 -3.05 8.72
N ALA A 119 -4.68 -2.72 7.44
CA ALA A 119 -5.65 -2.71 6.35
C ALA A 119 -5.84 -4.08 5.68
N PHE A 120 -4.75 -4.84 5.48
CA PHE A 120 -4.69 -6.04 4.66
C PHE A 120 -4.13 -7.24 5.41
N LEU A 121 -4.24 -8.45 4.82
CA LEU A 121 -3.70 -9.69 5.39
C LEU A 121 -2.21 -9.58 5.73
N PHE A 122 -1.44 -8.98 4.83
CA PHE A 122 0.01 -8.83 4.99
C PHE A 122 0.45 -7.44 5.47
N SER A 123 -0.43 -6.65 6.11
CA SER A 123 -0.05 -5.31 6.60
C SER A 123 1.19 -5.32 7.49
N ASP A 124 1.29 -6.28 8.41
CA ASP A 124 2.41 -6.39 9.36
C ASP A 124 3.73 -6.84 8.70
N SER A 125 3.67 -7.48 7.54
CA SER A 125 4.84 -8.01 6.83
C SER A 125 5.02 -7.46 5.41
N ARG A 126 4.24 -6.44 5.03
CA ARG A 126 4.20 -5.88 3.67
C ARG A 126 5.57 -5.47 3.12
N LYS A 127 6.48 -5.04 4.01
CA LYS A 127 7.85 -4.61 3.68
C LYS A 127 8.88 -5.74 3.79
N VAL A 128 8.48 -6.93 4.23
CA VAL A 128 9.37 -8.09 4.38
C VAL A 128 9.14 -9.06 3.25
N GLY A 129 9.84 -8.88 2.13
CA GLY A 129 9.65 -9.65 0.89
C GLY A 129 9.69 -11.15 1.12
N TYR A 130 10.59 -11.64 1.97
CA TYR A 130 10.70 -13.06 2.35
C TYR A 130 9.40 -13.70 2.82
N THR A 131 8.47 -12.94 3.44
CA THR A 131 7.18 -13.46 3.92
C THR A 131 6.10 -13.58 2.84
N LEU A 132 6.37 -13.03 1.66
CA LEU A 132 5.43 -12.94 0.57
C LEU A 132 5.72 -13.99 -0.50
N PRO A 133 4.70 -14.63 -1.11
CA PRO A 133 4.94 -15.52 -2.23
C PRO A 133 5.36 -14.75 -3.50
N TRP A 134 4.91 -13.50 -3.64
CA TRP A 134 5.17 -12.62 -4.80
C TRP A 134 6.44 -11.80 -4.61
N VAL A 135 6.93 -11.21 -5.71
CA VAL A 135 7.94 -10.14 -5.64
C VAL A 135 7.38 -8.92 -4.90
N ARG A 136 6.12 -8.58 -5.18
CA ARG A 136 5.35 -7.51 -4.49
C ARG A 136 3.89 -7.91 -4.34
N PRO A 137 3.18 -7.43 -3.31
CA PRO A 137 1.74 -7.66 -3.19
C PRO A 137 0.97 -7.08 -4.39
N PRO A 138 -0.20 -7.67 -4.77
CA PRO A 138 -1.02 -7.18 -5.88
C PRO A 138 -1.40 -5.71 -5.71
N GLY A 139 -0.86 -4.85 -6.59
CA GLY A 139 -0.99 -3.39 -6.52
C GLY A 139 -2.44 -2.92 -6.60
N GLU A 140 -3.31 -3.66 -7.27
CA GLU A 140 -4.72 -3.35 -7.38
C GLU A 140 -5.40 -3.17 -6.02
N VAL A 141 -5.09 -4.06 -5.06
CA VAL A 141 -5.65 -4.02 -3.71
C VAL A 141 -4.81 -3.18 -2.77
N TYR A 142 -3.48 -3.37 -2.76
CA TYR A 142 -2.61 -2.73 -1.79
C TYR A 142 -2.40 -1.23 -2.02
N SER A 143 -2.71 -0.71 -3.22
CA SER A 143 -2.73 0.73 -3.50
C SER A 143 -3.98 1.45 -2.98
N LEU A 144 -5.05 0.73 -2.58
CA LEU A 144 -6.23 1.37 -1.98
C LEU A 144 -5.89 2.07 -0.66
N ILE A 145 -4.96 1.50 0.12
CA ILE A 145 -4.37 2.12 1.32
C ILE A 145 -2.84 2.06 1.16
N PRO A 146 -2.23 3.06 0.50
CA PRO A 146 -0.79 3.04 0.23
C PRO A 146 0.06 3.30 1.47
N VAL A 147 -0.51 3.91 2.50
CA VAL A 147 0.15 4.19 3.79
C VAL A 147 0.32 2.89 4.57
N THR A 148 1.53 2.62 5.06
CA THR A 148 1.88 1.38 5.78
C THR A 148 1.86 1.53 7.30
N ASN A 149 1.94 2.78 7.79
CA ASN A 149 2.01 3.08 9.22
C ASN A 149 1.12 4.24 9.63
N THR A 150 0.86 4.36 10.94
CA THR A 150 0.10 5.44 11.56
C THR A 150 0.72 5.83 12.90
N ASP A 151 0.77 7.13 13.19
CA ASP A 151 1.20 7.68 14.47
C ASP A 151 0.00 7.81 15.40
N GLY A 152 -0.06 6.99 16.46
CA GLY A 152 -1.21 6.97 17.34
C GLY A 152 -1.23 5.87 18.39
N VAL A 153 -2.40 5.30 18.59
CA VAL A 153 -2.66 4.24 19.56
C VAL A 153 -3.31 3.05 18.86
N ASP A 154 -2.88 1.87 19.22
CA ASP A 154 -3.39 0.59 18.74
C ASP A 154 -3.70 -0.31 19.94
N LEU A 155 -4.89 -0.90 19.94
CA LEU A 155 -5.40 -1.82 20.94
C LEU A 155 -5.64 -3.18 20.29
N SER A 156 -5.20 -4.26 20.92
CA SER A 156 -5.39 -5.61 20.43
C SER A 156 -5.90 -6.52 21.53
N TYR A 157 -7.01 -7.20 21.26
CA TYR A 157 -7.62 -8.18 22.15
C TYR A 157 -7.77 -9.53 21.46
N ARG A 158 -7.21 -10.58 22.07
CA ARG A 158 -7.22 -11.95 21.56
C ARG A 158 -8.25 -12.78 22.30
N LEU A 159 -9.06 -13.51 21.55
CA LEU A 159 -10.09 -14.41 22.05
C LEU A 159 -9.71 -15.84 21.62
N HIS A 160 -9.84 -16.78 22.53
CA HIS A 160 -9.57 -18.20 22.31
C HIS A 160 -10.86 -19.02 22.44
N PHE A 161 -11.23 -19.74 21.37
CA PHE A 161 -12.39 -20.64 21.33
C PHE A 161 -11.94 -22.04 20.86
N GLY A 162 -11.31 -22.80 21.76
CA GLY A 162 -10.63 -24.04 21.37
C GLY A 162 -9.47 -23.75 20.41
N ASP A 163 -9.49 -24.38 19.24
CA ASP A 163 -8.45 -24.18 18.21
C ASP A 163 -8.62 -22.89 17.40
N LEU A 164 -9.72 -22.15 17.60
CA LEU A 164 -9.96 -20.90 16.93
C LEU A 164 -9.37 -19.75 17.75
N ILE A 165 -8.51 -18.95 17.12
CA ILE A 165 -7.96 -17.71 17.67
C ILE A 165 -8.57 -16.54 16.89
N ASN A 166 -9.17 -15.60 17.64
CA ASN A 166 -9.75 -14.40 17.06
C ASN A 166 -9.11 -13.17 17.70
N THR A 167 -8.52 -12.30 16.89
CA THR A 167 -7.89 -11.05 17.34
C THR A 167 -8.68 -9.87 16.82
N VAL A 168 -9.26 -9.10 17.73
CA VAL A 168 -9.88 -7.80 17.42
C VAL A 168 -8.84 -6.72 17.69
N GLN A 169 -8.62 -5.87 16.71
CA GLN A 169 -7.67 -4.75 16.78
C GLN A 169 -8.38 -3.45 16.47
N GLY A 170 -8.18 -2.43 17.30
CA GLY A 170 -8.67 -1.08 17.09
C GLY A 170 -7.51 -0.09 17.05
N ASN A 171 -7.50 0.84 16.11
CA ASN A 171 -6.47 1.87 16.02
C ASN A 171 -7.07 3.26 15.87
N TYR A 172 -6.33 4.27 16.37
CA TYR A 172 -6.62 5.69 16.18
C TYR A 172 -5.32 6.47 16.02
N GLY A 173 -5.25 7.36 15.01
CA GLY A 173 -4.02 8.11 14.78
C GLY A 173 -4.08 9.03 13.58
N ARG A 174 -2.89 9.33 13.02
CA ARG A 174 -2.70 10.16 11.83
C ARG A 174 -1.53 9.65 11.00
N SER A 175 -1.52 10.04 9.72
CA SER A 175 -0.40 9.77 8.81
C SER A 175 -0.21 10.94 7.85
N ASN A 176 1.04 11.33 7.59
CA ASN A 176 1.35 12.48 6.74
C ASN A 176 2.50 12.12 5.76
N PRO A 177 2.29 11.21 4.79
CA PRO A 177 3.32 10.92 3.80
C PRO A 177 3.50 12.08 2.81
N HIS A 178 4.75 12.31 2.42
CA HIS A 178 5.10 13.24 1.36
C HIS A 178 4.79 12.68 -0.02
N MET A 179 4.33 13.54 -0.92
CA MET A 179 4.14 13.22 -2.33
C MET A 179 5.39 13.58 -3.14
N PRO A 180 5.72 12.83 -4.21
CA PRO A 180 6.87 13.13 -5.05
C PRO A 180 6.69 14.45 -5.84
N ASN A 181 7.80 14.96 -6.39
CA ASN A 181 7.84 16.13 -7.28
C ASN A 181 7.26 17.40 -6.64
N ASP A 182 7.56 17.66 -5.37
CA ASP A 182 7.11 18.84 -4.60
C ASP A 182 5.58 19.02 -4.55
N MET A 183 4.82 17.92 -4.70
CA MET A 183 3.35 17.95 -4.64
C MET A 183 2.79 18.03 -3.19
N GLY A 184 3.63 18.38 -2.19
CA GLY A 184 3.20 18.51 -0.80
C GLY A 184 2.93 17.20 -0.10
N GLU A 185 2.01 17.19 0.83
CA GLU A 185 1.69 16.05 1.69
C GLU A 185 0.26 15.54 1.47
N ILE A 186 0.07 14.27 1.82
CA ILE A 186 -1.26 13.71 2.10
C ILE A 186 -1.47 13.75 3.61
N LEU A 187 -2.42 14.55 4.09
CA LEU A 187 -2.75 14.65 5.51
C LEU A 187 -3.93 13.73 5.82
N ALA A 188 -3.69 12.63 6.50
CA ALA A 188 -4.74 11.74 7.01
C ALA A 188 -4.88 11.96 8.52
N LYS A 189 -5.96 12.64 8.94
CA LYS A 189 -6.21 13.05 10.33
C LYS A 189 -7.41 12.32 10.91
N GLY A 190 -7.38 12.06 12.24
CA GLY A 190 -8.47 11.39 12.93
C GLY A 190 -8.75 10.00 12.34
N SER A 191 -7.71 9.36 11.82
CA SER A 191 -7.81 8.01 11.25
C SER A 191 -8.14 7.03 12.36
N TRP A 192 -9.22 6.28 12.19
CA TRP A 192 -9.57 5.19 13.10
C TRP A 192 -9.97 3.96 12.32
N GLY A 193 -9.79 2.82 12.95
CA GLY A 193 -10.16 1.56 12.32
C GLY A 193 -10.39 0.45 13.32
N VAL A 194 -11.08 -0.58 12.83
CA VAL A 194 -11.26 -1.85 13.52
C VAL A 194 -10.96 -2.96 12.53
N SER A 195 -10.13 -3.92 12.94
CA SER A 195 -9.91 -5.14 12.18
C SER A 195 -10.15 -6.37 13.05
N ASN A 196 -10.57 -7.43 12.40
CA ASN A 196 -10.76 -8.75 12.99
C ASN A 196 -9.92 -9.75 12.20
N LEU A 197 -8.99 -10.41 12.88
CA LEU A 197 -8.19 -11.51 12.34
C LEU A 197 -8.64 -12.79 12.99
N THR A 198 -9.06 -13.78 12.22
CA THR A 198 -9.44 -15.11 12.71
C THR A 198 -8.52 -16.17 12.12
N GLU A 199 -8.00 -17.01 12.97
CA GLU A 199 -7.10 -18.12 12.63
C GLU A 199 -7.73 -19.43 13.12
N TYR A 200 -7.92 -20.39 12.20
CA TYR A 200 -8.44 -21.72 12.50
C TYR A 200 -7.77 -22.78 11.63
N GLY A 201 -6.88 -23.57 12.21
CA GLY A 201 -6.08 -24.54 11.47
C GLY A 201 -5.29 -23.89 10.33
N ALA A 202 -5.55 -24.31 9.10
CA ALA A 202 -4.92 -23.77 7.90
C ALA A 202 -5.58 -22.47 7.36
N LEU A 203 -6.69 -22.03 7.95
CA LEU A 203 -7.46 -20.87 7.50
C LEU A 203 -7.13 -19.63 8.33
N THR A 204 -6.77 -18.55 7.66
CA THR A 204 -6.67 -17.22 8.27
C THR A 204 -7.59 -16.27 7.49
N THR A 205 -8.39 -15.48 8.21
CA THR A 205 -9.24 -14.45 7.59
C THR A 205 -9.04 -13.12 8.26
N ARG A 206 -9.18 -12.03 7.51
CA ARG A 206 -9.17 -10.66 8.03
C ARG A 206 -10.37 -9.88 7.48
N ILE A 207 -11.03 -9.13 8.36
CA ILE A 207 -12.03 -8.13 7.99
C ILE A 207 -11.58 -6.82 8.61
N THR A 208 -11.61 -5.74 7.82
CA THR A 208 -11.13 -4.42 8.26
C THR A 208 -12.11 -3.33 7.84
N TYR A 209 -12.34 -2.37 8.73
CA TYR A 209 -12.95 -1.08 8.45
C TYR A 209 -12.01 0.03 8.89
N LEU A 210 -11.77 1.01 8.00
CA LEU A 210 -10.98 2.21 8.28
C LEU A 210 -11.75 3.44 7.84
N GLU A 211 -11.58 4.52 8.60
CA GLU A 211 -12.10 5.84 8.27
C GLU A 211 -11.08 6.92 8.63
N THR A 212 -10.98 7.94 7.78
CA THR A 212 -10.06 9.07 7.98
C THR A 212 -10.60 10.33 7.35
N HIS A 213 -10.14 11.47 7.82
CA HIS A 213 -10.29 12.76 7.14
C HIS A 213 -9.01 13.04 6.35
N LEU A 214 -9.15 13.13 5.02
CA LEU A 214 -8.03 13.25 4.10
C LEU A 214 -7.97 14.64 3.49
N THR A 215 -6.76 15.19 3.38
CA THR A 215 -6.42 16.33 2.55
C THR A 215 -5.26 15.96 1.65
N VAL A 216 -5.36 16.22 0.35
CA VAL A 216 -4.27 16.10 -0.61
C VAL A 216 -3.87 17.52 -1.03
N GLU A 217 -2.75 18.00 -0.50
CA GLU A 217 -2.37 19.42 -0.63
C GLU A 217 -2.14 19.86 -2.07
N SER A 218 -1.62 18.97 -2.93
CA SER A 218 -1.40 19.24 -4.36
C SER A 218 -2.66 19.65 -5.12
N PHE A 219 -3.84 19.34 -4.62
CA PHE A 219 -5.10 19.69 -5.27
C PHE A 219 -5.68 21.04 -4.81
N ASN A 220 -5.16 21.62 -3.71
CA ASN A 220 -5.66 22.88 -3.18
C ASN A 220 -5.67 24.01 -4.23
N PRO A 221 -4.58 24.28 -5.02
CA PRO A 221 -4.58 25.36 -5.99
C PRO A 221 -5.66 25.22 -7.07
N LEU A 222 -5.96 23.99 -7.49
CA LEU A 222 -7.04 23.73 -8.48
C LEU A 222 -8.40 24.16 -7.92
N PHE A 223 -8.73 23.72 -6.70
CA PHE A 223 -10.05 24.00 -6.12
C PHE A 223 -10.18 25.43 -5.62
N ASP A 224 -9.09 26.07 -5.18
CA ASP A 224 -9.08 27.51 -4.90
C ASP A 224 -9.33 28.31 -6.18
N GLY A 225 -8.74 27.92 -7.32
CA GLY A 225 -9.03 28.51 -8.62
C GLY A 225 -10.50 28.37 -9.04
N PHE A 226 -11.13 27.22 -8.80
CA PHE A 226 -12.58 27.09 -9.05
C PHE A 226 -13.40 28.05 -8.20
N ARG A 227 -13.07 28.24 -6.91
CA ARG A 227 -13.81 29.15 -6.00
C ARG A 227 -13.84 30.60 -6.46
N GLU A 228 -12.90 31.02 -7.29
CA GLU A 228 -12.88 32.37 -7.88
C GLU A 228 -14.03 32.60 -8.88
N PHE A 229 -14.69 31.54 -9.35
CA PHE A 229 -15.82 31.61 -10.28
C PHE A 229 -17.20 31.63 -9.57
N GLY A 230 -17.25 32.16 -8.33
CA GLY A 230 -18.50 32.39 -7.59
C GLY A 230 -19.24 31.11 -7.23
N GLU A 231 -20.59 31.13 -7.26
CA GLU A 231 -21.40 30.01 -6.79
C GLU A 231 -21.19 28.70 -7.58
N GLU A 232 -21.01 28.81 -8.91
CA GLU A 232 -20.81 27.62 -9.73
C GLU A 232 -19.45 26.96 -9.41
N GLY A 233 -18.40 27.77 -9.29
CA GLY A 233 -17.07 27.30 -8.92
C GLY A 233 -17.03 26.73 -7.51
N ASN A 234 -17.70 27.36 -6.56
CA ASN A 234 -17.83 26.85 -5.19
C ASN A 234 -18.51 25.45 -5.17
N ARG A 235 -19.60 25.25 -5.92
CA ARG A 235 -20.27 23.94 -6.01
C ARG A 235 -19.37 22.85 -6.55
N ILE A 236 -18.55 23.16 -7.56
CA ILE A 236 -17.58 22.21 -8.14
C ILE A 236 -16.49 21.90 -7.12
N ALA A 237 -15.91 22.93 -6.51
CA ALA A 237 -14.89 22.75 -5.48
C ALA A 237 -15.43 21.94 -4.29
N ASP A 238 -16.59 22.26 -3.75
CA ASP A 238 -17.19 21.55 -2.60
C ASP A 238 -17.47 20.08 -2.92
N ARG A 239 -17.79 19.76 -4.17
CA ARG A 239 -18.02 18.37 -4.62
C ARG A 239 -16.74 17.55 -4.75
N TYR A 240 -15.67 18.13 -5.31
CA TYR A 240 -14.49 17.38 -5.76
C TYR A 240 -13.22 17.64 -4.94
N ASP A 241 -13.17 18.69 -4.12
CA ASP A 241 -12.05 19.03 -3.24
C ASP A 241 -11.75 17.88 -2.27
N THR A 242 -10.47 17.71 -1.96
CA THR A 242 -10.02 16.71 -0.99
C THR A 242 -9.79 17.28 0.40
N LYS A 243 -9.98 18.59 0.62
CA LYS A 243 -9.70 19.25 1.89
C LYS A 243 -10.64 18.78 2.99
N ASP A 244 -10.07 18.06 3.97
CA ASP A 244 -10.78 17.48 5.13
C ASP A 244 -11.97 16.58 4.74
N LYS A 245 -11.82 15.81 3.66
CA LYS A 245 -12.89 14.92 3.16
C LYS A 245 -12.80 13.55 3.84
N ARG A 246 -13.97 13.07 4.21
CA ARG A 246 -14.14 11.76 4.82
C ARG A 246 -13.89 10.66 3.79
N MET A 247 -12.97 9.76 4.12
CA MET A 247 -12.63 8.56 3.36
C MET A 247 -12.96 7.33 4.18
N LYS A 248 -13.46 6.28 3.52
CA LYS A 248 -13.79 5.00 4.14
C LYS A 248 -13.16 3.86 3.36
N PHE A 249 -12.70 2.85 4.07
CA PHE A 249 -12.21 1.61 3.49
C PHE A 249 -12.82 0.42 4.20
N VAL A 250 -13.24 -0.57 3.41
CA VAL A 250 -13.63 -1.90 3.87
C VAL A 250 -12.75 -2.92 3.16
N GLY A 251 -12.15 -3.83 3.92
CA GLY A 251 -11.33 -4.91 3.40
C GLY A 251 -11.78 -6.26 3.95
N VAL A 252 -11.71 -7.29 3.10
CA VAL A 252 -11.92 -8.69 3.47
C VAL A 252 -10.84 -9.52 2.81
N GLY A 253 -10.17 -10.36 3.57
CA GLY A 253 -9.14 -11.25 3.05
C GLY A 253 -9.20 -12.63 3.68
N ALA A 254 -8.75 -13.63 2.95
CA ALA A 254 -8.61 -15.00 3.43
C ALA A 254 -7.39 -15.68 2.82
N ILE A 255 -6.74 -16.51 3.64
CA ILE A 255 -5.67 -17.44 3.24
C ILE A 255 -6.06 -18.82 3.74
N TYR A 256 -5.99 -19.82 2.86
CA TYR A 256 -6.00 -21.23 3.24
C TYR A 256 -4.70 -21.88 2.80
N ASP A 257 -3.89 -22.28 3.78
CA ASP A 257 -2.54 -22.83 3.57
C ASP A 257 -2.35 -24.14 4.36
N PRO A 258 -2.68 -25.30 3.77
CA PRO A 258 -2.49 -26.60 4.41
C PRO A 258 -1.04 -27.14 4.29
N GLY A 259 -0.08 -26.33 3.84
CA GLY A 259 1.34 -26.64 3.78
C GLY A 259 1.87 -26.97 2.38
N LYS A 260 1.23 -27.87 1.60
CA LYS A 260 1.69 -28.22 0.25
C LYS A 260 1.27 -27.23 -0.84
N TRP A 261 0.20 -26.52 -0.62
CA TRP A 261 -0.35 -25.52 -1.52
C TRP A 261 -1.01 -24.42 -0.71
N PHE A 262 -1.25 -23.30 -1.33
CA PHE A 262 -2.05 -22.24 -0.74
C PHE A 262 -3.01 -21.64 -1.76
N VAL A 263 -4.09 -21.12 -1.26
CA VAL A 263 -4.95 -20.17 -1.98
C VAL A 263 -5.23 -19.00 -1.08
N MET A 264 -5.17 -17.79 -1.64
CA MET A 264 -5.44 -16.57 -0.90
C MET A 264 -6.07 -15.52 -1.79
N GLY A 265 -6.84 -14.63 -1.17
CA GLY A 265 -7.43 -13.52 -1.87
C GLY A 265 -7.85 -12.42 -0.91
N GLU A 266 -7.87 -11.21 -1.42
CA GLU A 266 -8.40 -10.06 -0.71
C GLU A 266 -9.30 -9.25 -1.63
N TRP A 267 -10.32 -8.66 -1.06
CA TRP A 267 -11.17 -7.65 -1.65
C TRP A 267 -11.14 -6.40 -0.80
N GLY A 268 -11.09 -5.24 -1.44
CA GLY A 268 -11.14 -3.95 -0.80
C GLY A 268 -12.06 -2.98 -1.53
N HIS A 269 -12.73 -2.12 -0.76
CA HIS A 269 -13.56 -1.04 -1.26
C HIS A 269 -13.17 0.26 -0.56
N PHE A 270 -12.60 1.18 -1.33
CA PHE A 270 -12.26 2.54 -0.91
C PHE A 270 -13.34 3.49 -1.41
N ASN A 271 -13.90 4.29 -0.53
CA ASN A 271 -14.94 5.26 -0.87
C ASN A 271 -14.49 6.67 -0.48
N SER A 272 -14.51 7.56 -1.46
CA SER A 272 -14.27 9.00 -1.30
C SER A 272 -15.33 9.78 -2.07
N GLN A 273 -15.82 10.84 -1.44
CA GLN A 273 -16.72 11.81 -2.10
C GLN A 273 -15.97 12.92 -2.83
N ALA A 274 -14.62 12.85 -2.90
CA ALA A 274 -13.74 13.80 -3.56
C ALA A 274 -13.31 13.30 -4.95
N VAL A 275 -12.45 14.07 -5.63
CA VAL A 275 -11.90 13.75 -6.97
C VAL A 275 -11.17 12.39 -7.03
N ILE A 276 -10.65 11.90 -5.90
CA ILE A 276 -10.00 10.57 -5.80
C ILE A 276 -10.99 9.44 -6.17
N GLY A 277 -12.28 9.65 -5.91
CA GLY A 277 -13.34 8.73 -6.29
C GLY A 277 -13.46 7.48 -5.41
N THR A 278 -14.26 6.54 -5.90
CA THR A 278 -14.55 5.26 -5.26
C THR A 278 -13.93 4.14 -6.08
N VAL A 279 -13.19 3.26 -5.43
CA VAL A 279 -12.48 2.15 -6.08
C VAL A 279 -12.79 0.85 -5.36
N SER A 280 -13.14 -0.17 -6.13
CA SER A 280 -13.22 -1.56 -5.68
C SER A 280 -12.11 -2.38 -6.31
N ALA A 281 -11.43 -3.20 -5.51
CA ALA A 281 -10.37 -4.06 -6.02
C ALA A 281 -10.37 -5.42 -5.34
N TRP A 282 -9.84 -6.42 -6.03
CA TRP A 282 -9.67 -7.76 -5.50
C TRP A 282 -8.55 -8.50 -6.21
N TYR A 283 -8.00 -9.51 -5.54
CA TYR A 283 -7.15 -10.50 -6.16
C TYR A 283 -7.46 -11.91 -5.66
N LEU A 284 -7.06 -12.90 -6.46
CA LEU A 284 -6.99 -14.30 -6.11
C LEU A 284 -5.63 -14.83 -6.53
N SER A 285 -4.95 -15.51 -5.60
CA SER A 285 -3.63 -16.09 -5.81
C SER A 285 -3.60 -17.52 -5.32
N GLY A 286 -2.88 -18.38 -6.02
CA GLY A 286 -2.62 -19.74 -5.60
C GLY A 286 -1.24 -20.20 -6.01
N GLY A 287 -0.65 -21.07 -5.18
CA GLY A 287 0.67 -21.65 -5.42
C GLY A 287 0.79 -23.05 -4.87
N TYR A 288 1.78 -23.77 -5.35
CA TYR A 288 2.05 -25.16 -4.97
C TYR A 288 3.53 -25.34 -4.66
N ARG A 289 3.86 -25.94 -3.50
CA ARG A 289 5.24 -26.13 -3.04
C ARG A 289 5.77 -27.49 -3.54
N ILE A 290 6.86 -27.42 -4.30
CA ILE A 290 7.60 -28.56 -4.86
C ILE A 290 9.04 -28.43 -4.37
N ASP A 291 9.37 -29.14 -3.30
CA ASP A 291 10.65 -29.01 -2.61
C ASP A 291 10.94 -27.52 -2.27
N GLU A 292 12.04 -26.96 -2.78
CA GLU A 292 12.39 -25.55 -2.54
C GLU A 292 11.69 -24.58 -3.52
N PHE A 293 10.89 -25.05 -4.47
CA PHE A 293 10.25 -24.22 -5.48
C PHE A 293 8.76 -24.06 -5.22
N THR A 294 8.26 -22.83 -5.40
CA THR A 294 6.84 -22.51 -5.26
C THR A 294 6.37 -21.71 -6.49
N PRO A 295 5.96 -22.39 -7.59
CA PRO A 295 5.23 -21.71 -8.65
C PRO A 295 3.90 -21.19 -8.14
N TYR A 296 3.51 -20.00 -8.64
CA TYR A 296 2.23 -19.37 -8.30
C TYR A 296 1.63 -18.61 -9.48
N VAL A 297 0.33 -18.40 -9.40
CA VAL A 297 -0.43 -17.56 -10.31
C VAL A 297 -1.33 -16.63 -9.51
N THR A 298 -1.45 -15.38 -9.96
CA THR A 298 -2.32 -14.38 -9.34
C THR A 298 -3.11 -13.65 -10.43
N TYR A 299 -4.40 -13.47 -10.21
CA TYR A 299 -5.21 -12.56 -10.97
C TYR A 299 -5.74 -11.46 -10.07
N ALA A 300 -5.52 -10.21 -10.45
CA ALA A 300 -5.94 -9.04 -9.71
C ALA A 300 -6.74 -8.09 -10.61
N ARG A 301 -7.68 -7.36 -10.01
CA ARG A 301 -8.50 -6.37 -10.70
C ARG A 301 -8.86 -5.23 -9.78
N SER A 302 -8.73 -4.00 -10.29
CA SER A 302 -9.33 -2.80 -9.71
C SER A 302 -10.31 -2.16 -10.68
N ARG A 303 -11.30 -1.47 -10.12
CA ARG A 303 -12.32 -0.73 -10.87
C ARG A 303 -12.66 0.55 -10.12
N THR A 304 -12.62 1.66 -10.85
CA THR A 304 -13.15 2.93 -10.37
C THR A 304 -14.65 2.95 -10.64
N ASP A 305 -15.45 3.19 -9.59
CA ASP A 305 -16.91 3.22 -9.62
C ASP A 305 -17.47 4.64 -9.62
N SER A 306 -16.61 5.66 -9.74
CA SER A 306 -16.95 7.08 -9.80
C SER A 306 -17.04 7.60 -11.22
N GLU A 307 -17.65 8.80 -11.37
CA GLU A 307 -17.64 9.55 -12.62
C GLU A 307 -16.19 9.88 -13.03
N THR A 308 -15.87 9.70 -14.30
CA THR A 308 -14.55 9.96 -14.87
C THR A 308 -14.46 11.30 -15.62
N SER A 309 -15.54 12.08 -15.63
CA SER A 309 -15.59 13.41 -16.22
C SER A 309 -16.77 14.23 -15.68
N THR A 310 -16.66 15.56 -15.76
CA THR A 310 -17.71 16.52 -15.41
C THR A 310 -17.77 17.63 -16.46
N PRO A 311 -18.94 18.25 -16.70
CA PRO A 311 -19.03 19.45 -17.56
C PRO A 311 -18.15 20.61 -17.05
N GLY A 312 -17.91 20.70 -15.73
CA GLY A 312 -17.16 21.80 -15.13
C GLY A 312 -17.91 23.12 -15.14
N LEU A 313 -17.16 24.23 -15.16
CA LEU A 313 -17.70 25.61 -15.29
C LEU A 313 -18.28 25.85 -16.68
N ASN A 314 -19.40 26.54 -16.72
CA ASN A 314 -19.98 26.98 -17.98
C ASN A 314 -19.18 28.18 -18.53
N THR A 315 -18.45 27.97 -19.62
CA THR A 315 -17.56 29.00 -20.24
C THR A 315 -18.26 29.91 -21.21
N SER A 316 -19.49 29.59 -21.68
CA SER A 316 -20.15 30.30 -22.80
C SER A 316 -20.62 31.71 -22.44
N ALA A 317 -20.83 32.01 -21.15
CA ALA A 317 -21.26 33.30 -20.65
C ALA A 317 -20.13 34.16 -20.06
N LEU A 318 -18.89 33.67 -20.08
CA LEU A 318 -17.74 34.34 -19.46
C LEU A 318 -17.01 35.26 -20.47
N PRO A 319 -16.42 36.37 -20.00
CA PRO A 319 -15.46 37.14 -20.79
C PRO A 319 -14.31 36.26 -21.28
N PRO A 320 -13.67 36.55 -22.44
CA PRO A 320 -12.65 35.68 -23.05
C PRO A 320 -11.52 35.30 -22.12
N ASP A 321 -11.03 36.21 -21.29
CA ASP A 321 -9.92 35.93 -20.34
C ASP A 321 -10.34 34.94 -19.26
N LEU A 322 -11.54 35.11 -18.70
CA LEU A 322 -12.10 34.20 -17.69
C LEU A 322 -12.50 32.85 -18.30
N ALA A 323 -13.02 32.85 -19.54
CA ALA A 323 -13.37 31.63 -20.26
C ALA A 323 -12.14 30.74 -20.50
N GLY A 324 -10.98 31.34 -20.81
CA GLY A 324 -9.70 30.62 -20.94
C GLY A 324 -9.27 29.96 -19.64
N ALA A 325 -9.30 30.67 -18.50
CA ALA A 325 -8.98 30.15 -17.19
C ALA A 325 -9.94 29.02 -16.77
N ALA A 326 -11.25 29.24 -16.94
CA ALA A 326 -12.28 28.21 -16.63
C ALA A 326 -12.08 26.94 -17.47
N THR A 327 -11.75 27.06 -18.76
CA THR A 327 -11.44 25.94 -19.65
C THR A 327 -10.22 25.17 -19.13
N GLY A 328 -9.17 25.87 -18.70
CA GLY A 328 -7.98 25.27 -18.09
C GLY A 328 -8.30 24.48 -16.84
N LEU A 329 -9.05 25.06 -15.89
CA LEU A 329 -9.48 24.38 -14.65
C LEU A 329 -10.32 23.15 -14.95
N ASN A 330 -11.29 23.25 -15.88
CA ASN A 330 -12.12 22.11 -16.32
C ASN A 330 -11.26 20.99 -16.92
N ALA A 331 -10.25 21.31 -17.72
CA ALA A 331 -9.35 20.35 -18.33
C ALA A 331 -8.52 19.60 -17.26
N VAL A 332 -7.95 20.33 -16.28
CA VAL A 332 -7.19 19.72 -15.18
C VAL A 332 -8.08 18.83 -14.33
N LEU A 333 -9.28 19.27 -13.94
CA LEU A 333 -10.23 18.46 -13.15
C LEU A 333 -10.60 17.18 -13.90
N ASN A 334 -10.94 17.28 -15.19
CA ASN A 334 -11.30 16.13 -16.00
C ASN A 334 -10.10 15.17 -16.21
N SER A 335 -8.89 15.70 -16.30
CA SER A 335 -7.67 14.89 -16.34
C SER A 335 -7.48 14.08 -15.07
N LEU A 336 -7.67 14.70 -13.89
CA LEU A 336 -7.60 14.02 -12.60
C LEU A 336 -8.68 12.94 -12.46
N MET A 337 -9.93 13.24 -12.85
CA MET A 337 -11.04 12.28 -12.80
C MET A 337 -10.83 11.10 -13.77
N ALA A 338 -10.20 11.35 -14.93
CA ALA A 338 -9.88 10.32 -15.91
C ALA A 338 -8.67 9.45 -15.51
N ALA A 339 -7.73 10.00 -14.72
CA ALA A 339 -6.55 9.30 -14.21
C ALA A 339 -6.95 8.28 -13.12
N ASN A 340 -7.82 7.33 -13.48
CA ASN A 340 -8.34 6.32 -12.57
C ASN A 340 -7.45 5.08 -12.51
N SER A 341 -7.66 4.23 -11.49
CA SER A 341 -6.90 3.01 -11.23
C SER A 341 -7.57 1.74 -11.77
N SER A 342 -8.47 1.87 -12.77
CA SER A 342 -9.12 0.69 -13.35
C SER A 342 -8.13 -0.13 -14.16
N GLN A 343 -7.85 -1.35 -13.71
CA GLN A 343 -6.91 -2.26 -14.37
C GLN A 343 -7.18 -3.71 -14.00
N GLN A 344 -6.58 -4.62 -14.74
CA GLN A 344 -6.50 -6.04 -14.41
C GLN A 344 -5.12 -6.56 -14.74
N THR A 345 -4.58 -7.39 -13.85
CA THR A 345 -3.24 -7.97 -13.99
C THR A 345 -3.30 -9.48 -13.82
N LEU A 346 -2.65 -10.19 -14.73
CA LEU A 346 -2.32 -11.60 -14.57
C LEU A 346 -0.83 -11.70 -14.28
N SER A 347 -0.50 -12.29 -13.13
CA SER A 347 0.88 -12.54 -12.70
C SER A 347 1.17 -14.02 -12.66
N VAL A 348 2.32 -14.42 -13.17
CA VAL A 348 2.86 -15.78 -13.05
C VAL A 348 4.28 -15.66 -12.52
N GLY A 349 4.60 -16.45 -11.50
CA GLY A 349 5.92 -16.38 -10.90
C GLY A 349 6.35 -17.68 -10.26
N MET A 350 7.60 -17.68 -9.82
CA MET A 350 8.20 -18.75 -9.05
C MET A 350 9.06 -18.17 -7.93
N ARG A 351 8.93 -18.71 -6.76
CA ARG A 351 9.80 -18.50 -5.60
C ARG A 351 10.68 -19.73 -5.46
N TRP A 352 11.95 -19.51 -5.15
CA TRP A 352 12.95 -20.51 -4.82
C TRP A 352 13.57 -20.22 -3.47
N ASP A 353 13.24 -21.06 -2.48
CA ASP A 353 13.75 -21.01 -1.11
C ASP A 353 15.09 -21.72 -1.04
N PHE A 354 16.20 -21.07 -1.42
CA PHE A 354 17.53 -21.68 -1.50
C PHE A 354 18.25 -21.77 -0.15
N THR A 355 17.79 -21.03 0.86
CA THR A 355 18.18 -21.20 2.27
C THR A 355 16.95 -20.98 3.19
N SER A 356 17.10 -21.28 4.48
CA SER A 356 16.05 -21.03 5.48
C SER A 356 15.79 -19.56 5.78
N SER A 357 16.63 -18.65 5.29
CA SER A 357 16.55 -17.20 5.52
C SER A 357 16.64 -16.36 4.24
N MET A 358 16.72 -17.00 3.06
CA MET A 358 16.82 -16.30 1.77
C MET A 358 16.02 -17.03 0.70
N ASP A 359 15.33 -16.27 -0.12
CA ASP A 359 14.67 -16.76 -1.33
C ASP A 359 15.01 -15.88 -2.55
N ALA A 360 14.78 -16.45 -3.73
CA ALA A 360 14.82 -15.71 -4.99
C ALA A 360 13.47 -15.85 -5.68
N LYS A 361 13.03 -14.80 -6.37
CA LYS A 361 11.76 -14.81 -7.10
C LYS A 361 11.94 -14.29 -8.52
N ILE A 362 11.18 -14.87 -9.42
CA ILE A 362 10.92 -14.36 -10.76
C ILE A 362 9.42 -14.20 -10.94
N GLN A 363 9.00 -13.06 -11.47
CA GLN A 363 7.58 -12.77 -11.72
C GLN A 363 7.42 -12.04 -13.04
N TYR A 364 6.44 -12.49 -13.83
CA TYR A 364 5.97 -11.81 -15.02
C TYR A 364 4.53 -11.34 -14.78
N ASP A 365 4.31 -10.04 -14.99
CA ASP A 365 2.99 -9.41 -14.89
C ASP A 365 2.55 -8.93 -16.26
N HIS A 366 1.31 -9.23 -16.63
CA HIS A 366 0.65 -8.62 -17.79
C HIS A 366 -0.55 -7.81 -17.32
N THR A 367 -0.46 -6.48 -17.44
CA THR A 367 -1.48 -5.54 -16.99
C THR A 367 -2.21 -4.94 -18.18
N ARG A 368 -3.54 -4.97 -18.12
CA ARG A 368 -4.43 -4.26 -19.02
C ARG A 368 -5.10 -3.12 -18.26
N LEU A 369 -4.87 -1.89 -18.71
CA LEU A 369 -5.50 -0.69 -18.18
C LEU A 369 -6.91 -0.53 -18.74
N GLY A 370 -7.80 0.06 -17.95
CA GLY A 370 -9.10 0.51 -18.40
C GLY A 370 -9.00 1.69 -19.40
N PRO A 371 -10.07 2.02 -20.10
CA PRO A 371 -10.07 3.18 -20.99
C PRO A 371 -9.69 4.46 -20.24
N ARG A 372 -8.67 5.17 -20.72
CA ARG A 372 -8.09 6.38 -20.10
C ARG A 372 -7.48 6.19 -18.69
N ALA A 373 -7.39 4.97 -18.18
CA ALA A 373 -6.75 4.70 -16.91
C ALA A 373 -5.22 4.80 -17.06
N THR A 374 -4.55 5.32 -16.03
CA THR A 374 -3.09 5.36 -15.94
C THR A 374 -2.54 4.25 -15.04
N GLY A 375 -3.38 3.68 -14.17
CA GLY A 375 -2.98 2.62 -13.23
C GLY A 375 -1.80 3.05 -12.34
N PRO A 376 -0.77 2.21 -12.22
CA PRO A 376 0.44 2.49 -11.43
C PRO A 376 1.52 3.24 -12.23
N LEU A 377 1.20 3.72 -13.42
CA LEU A 377 2.14 4.44 -14.26
C LEU A 377 2.20 5.92 -13.88
N VAL A 378 3.40 6.42 -13.66
CA VAL A 378 3.71 7.82 -13.30
C VAL A 378 4.69 8.42 -14.32
N ASN A 379 5.09 9.67 -14.14
CA ASN A 379 6.10 10.33 -14.99
C ASN A 379 5.78 10.23 -16.50
N HIS A 380 4.52 10.55 -16.85
CA HIS A 380 4.03 10.47 -18.23
C HIS A 380 4.74 11.44 -19.15
N GLN A 381 5.26 10.94 -20.27
CA GLN A 381 6.01 11.71 -21.26
C GLN A 381 5.10 12.16 -22.43
N PRO A 382 5.52 13.15 -23.22
CA PRO A 382 4.80 13.53 -24.43
C PRO A 382 4.54 12.33 -25.35
N GLY A 383 3.28 12.14 -25.72
CA GLY A 383 2.84 10.99 -26.53
C GLY A 383 2.53 9.72 -25.71
N TYR A 384 2.49 9.79 -24.37
CA TYR A 384 1.86 8.76 -23.57
C TYR A 384 0.35 8.75 -23.80
N GLU A 385 -0.22 7.58 -24.02
CA GLU A 385 -1.66 7.39 -24.21
C GLU A 385 -2.21 6.55 -23.06
N PRO A 386 -3.10 7.12 -22.20
CA PRO A 386 -3.73 6.36 -21.13
C PRO A 386 -4.57 5.19 -21.65
N GLY A 387 -4.59 4.11 -20.92
CA GLY A 387 -5.17 2.82 -21.32
C GLY A 387 -4.12 1.89 -21.96
N GLY A 388 -4.58 0.84 -22.62
CA GLY A 388 -3.68 -0.12 -23.26
C GLY A 388 -3.15 -1.20 -22.31
N ASN A 389 -2.00 -1.75 -22.63
CA ASN A 389 -1.38 -2.85 -21.90
C ASN A 389 0.10 -2.59 -21.70
N PHE A 390 0.63 -3.06 -20.57
CA PHE A 390 2.07 -3.16 -20.36
C PHE A 390 2.40 -4.45 -19.62
N SER A 391 3.66 -4.86 -19.69
CA SER A 391 4.15 -6.05 -19.00
C SER A 391 5.38 -5.72 -18.19
N LEU A 392 5.54 -6.41 -17.06
CA LEU A 392 6.71 -6.32 -16.20
C LEU A 392 7.39 -7.67 -16.13
N LEU A 393 8.71 -7.67 -16.13
CA LEU A 393 9.55 -8.79 -15.69
C LEU A 393 10.32 -8.36 -14.46
N SER A 394 10.13 -9.07 -13.36
CA SER A 394 10.73 -8.75 -12.06
C SER A 394 11.54 -9.92 -11.56
N LEU A 395 12.70 -9.61 -11.01
CA LEU A 395 13.57 -10.55 -10.30
C LEU A 395 13.84 -9.96 -8.91
N SER A 396 13.82 -10.79 -7.87
CA SER A 396 14.23 -10.38 -6.52
C SER A 396 14.98 -11.48 -5.80
N VAL A 397 15.81 -11.05 -4.84
CA VAL A 397 16.36 -11.88 -3.77
C VAL A 397 15.95 -11.23 -2.46
N ASP A 398 15.28 -12.00 -1.61
CA ASP A 398 14.81 -11.56 -0.31
C ASP A 398 15.60 -12.26 0.79
N PHE A 399 15.80 -11.56 1.92
CA PHE A 399 16.53 -12.11 3.06
C PHE A 399 15.95 -11.63 4.40
N VAL A 400 16.13 -12.46 5.43
CA VAL A 400 15.80 -12.17 6.84
C VAL A 400 16.89 -12.73 7.77
N PHE A 401 17.31 -11.94 8.78
CA PHE A 401 18.32 -12.34 9.78
C PHE A 401 17.95 -11.85 11.18
#